data_df960dc5bbfe3461556d18f179ce6e30
#
_entry.id   df960dc5bbfe3461556d18f179ce6e30
#
_cell.length_a   1.000
_cell.length_b   1.000
_cell.length_c   1.000
_cell.angle_alpha   90.00
_cell.angle_beta   90.00
_cell.angle_gamma   90.00
#
_symmetry.space_group_name_H-M   'P 1'
#
loop_
_entity.id
_entity.type
_entity.pdbx_description
1 polymer ?
#
loop_
_entity_poly.entity_id
_entity_poly.type
_entity_poly.pdbx_seq_one_letter_code
_entity_poly.pdbx_strand_id
1 'polypeptide(L)'
;MGGRLTHCGVEVLPGGKDIERIIIARIEYKESEMINGRTENGVWVAHFAPNPYTDLPLILNATNRKRLVKMYPDCDGYIARLENVPVRLTKERTRDVQDGGETWGLRISKMPPAEAAKTEQKQRKVIKEENIDAIVEWARKKGYTVDKVAETYDFENDTVRQAVTDALVEDLP
;
A
#
# COMPACT_ATOMS: atom_id res chain seq x y z
N MET A 1 0.27 -34.52 4.82
CA MET A 1 -0.46 -33.40 5.44
C MET A 1 0.35 -32.13 5.16
N GLY A 2 -0.13 -31.25 4.27
CA GLY A 2 0.54 -30.00 3.98
C GLY A 2 0.39 -29.05 5.17
N GLY A 3 1.48 -28.73 5.85
CA GLY A 3 1.47 -27.73 6.90
C GLY A 3 1.00 -26.39 6.35
N ARG A 4 0.11 -25.71 7.07
CA ARG A 4 -0.34 -24.37 6.72
C ARG A 4 0.85 -23.43 6.77
N LEU A 5 1.12 -22.71 5.67
CA LEU A 5 2.17 -21.69 5.63
C LEU A 5 1.88 -20.64 6.71
N THR A 6 2.87 -20.29 7.50
CA THR A 6 2.77 -19.28 8.55
C THR A 6 3.37 -17.94 8.12
N HIS A 7 4.22 -17.95 7.08
CA HIS A 7 4.91 -16.78 6.54
C HIS A 7 4.93 -16.83 5.02
N CYS A 8 5.00 -15.67 4.39
CA CYS A 8 5.03 -15.60 2.95
C CYS A 8 6.40 -16.01 2.37
N GLY A 9 6.37 -16.77 1.30
CA GLY A 9 7.49 -17.14 0.45
C GLY A 9 7.26 -16.71 -0.99
N VAL A 10 7.97 -17.31 -1.94
CA VAL A 10 7.87 -16.95 -3.37
C VAL A 10 6.51 -17.24 -4.01
N GLU A 11 5.70 -18.07 -3.38
CA GLU A 11 4.34 -18.44 -3.81
C GLU A 11 3.36 -17.24 -3.79
N VAL A 12 3.67 -16.17 -3.03
CA VAL A 12 2.84 -14.95 -3.00
C VAL A 12 3.00 -14.09 -4.26
N LEU A 13 4.02 -14.38 -5.07
CA LEU A 13 4.28 -13.63 -6.29
C LEU A 13 3.30 -14.04 -7.40
N PRO A 14 2.43 -13.14 -7.89
CA PRO A 14 1.39 -13.47 -8.86
C PRO A 14 2.01 -13.94 -10.20
N GLY A 15 1.81 -15.21 -10.55
CA GLY A 15 2.42 -15.81 -11.74
C GLY A 15 3.94 -15.78 -11.74
N GLY A 16 4.58 -15.74 -10.56
CA GLY A 16 6.03 -15.65 -10.40
C GLY A 16 6.64 -14.29 -10.76
N LYS A 17 5.81 -13.26 -10.96
CA LYS A 17 6.23 -11.89 -11.25
C LYS A 17 6.40 -11.10 -9.96
N ASP A 18 7.26 -10.09 -10.00
CA ASP A 18 7.47 -9.18 -8.89
C ASP A 18 6.17 -8.49 -8.47
N ILE A 19 6.02 -8.23 -7.17
CA ILE A 19 5.03 -7.29 -6.65
C ILE A 19 5.70 -5.91 -6.64
N GLU A 20 5.28 -5.06 -7.57
CA GLU A 20 5.89 -3.75 -7.79
C GLU A 20 5.76 -2.82 -6.59
N ARG A 21 4.69 -3.00 -5.81
CA ARG A 21 4.43 -2.22 -4.60
C ARG A 21 3.55 -2.99 -3.63
N ILE A 22 4.00 -3.06 -2.38
CA ILE A 22 3.24 -3.51 -1.22
C ILE A 22 3.65 -2.65 -0.02
N ILE A 23 2.74 -2.41 0.90
CA ILE A 23 3.01 -1.56 2.07
C ILE A 23 3.34 -2.44 3.27
N ILE A 24 4.50 -2.24 3.87
CA ILE A 24 4.81 -2.76 5.20
C ILE A 24 4.11 -1.85 6.21
N ALA A 25 3.09 -2.36 6.89
CA ALA A 25 2.35 -1.61 7.90
C ALA A 25 3.19 -1.41 9.16
N ARG A 26 3.91 -2.47 9.59
CA ARG A 26 4.79 -2.43 10.77
C ARG A 26 5.83 -3.53 10.69
N ILE A 27 6.89 -3.37 11.47
CA ILE A 27 7.94 -4.38 11.66
C ILE A 27 8.09 -4.62 13.16
N GLU A 28 8.11 -5.90 13.55
CA GLU A 28 8.30 -6.31 14.94
C GLU A 28 9.47 -7.29 15.10
N TYR A 29 10.10 -7.24 16.26
CA TYR A 29 11.07 -8.25 16.67
C TYR A 29 10.38 -9.29 17.54
N LYS A 30 10.60 -10.57 17.24
CA LYS A 30 10.13 -11.69 18.02
C LYS A 30 11.30 -12.46 18.59
N GLU A 31 11.30 -12.67 19.87
CA GLU A 31 12.33 -13.48 20.53
C GLU A 31 12.34 -14.92 20.03
N SER A 32 11.16 -15.43 19.65
CA SER A 32 10.98 -16.76 19.13
C SER A 32 9.80 -16.79 18.15
N GLU A 33 9.94 -17.45 17.02
CA GLU A 33 8.89 -17.62 16.01
C GLU A 33 8.98 -19.01 15.39
N MET A 34 7.84 -19.64 15.14
CA MET A 34 7.77 -20.93 14.44
C MET A 34 7.75 -20.72 12.94
N ILE A 35 8.82 -21.09 12.26
CA ILE A 35 8.98 -20.95 10.80
C ILE A 35 9.15 -22.35 10.20
N ASN A 36 8.21 -22.75 9.33
CA ASN A 36 8.26 -24.06 8.65
C ASN A 36 8.44 -25.26 9.60
N GLY A 37 7.77 -25.20 10.75
CA GLY A 37 7.81 -26.28 11.76
C GLY A 37 9.07 -26.29 12.63
N ARG A 38 9.90 -25.25 12.57
CA ARG A 38 11.08 -25.07 13.43
C ARG A 38 10.94 -23.75 14.21
N THR A 39 11.37 -23.78 15.46
CA THR A 39 11.45 -22.57 16.27
C THR A 39 12.77 -21.85 15.95
N GLU A 40 12.67 -20.62 15.46
CA GLU A 40 13.82 -19.73 15.24
C GLU A 40 13.79 -18.60 16.28
N ASN A 41 14.95 -18.24 16.79
CA ASN A 41 15.11 -17.20 17.81
C ASN A 41 15.61 -15.91 17.17
N GLY A 42 15.16 -14.77 17.70
CA GLY A 42 15.64 -13.47 17.27
C GLY A 42 15.21 -13.08 15.88
N VAL A 43 13.92 -13.19 15.57
CA VAL A 43 13.35 -13.04 14.23
C VAL A 43 12.70 -11.67 14.05
N TRP A 44 13.00 -11.02 12.95
CA TRP A 44 12.31 -9.80 12.51
C TRP A 44 11.21 -10.15 11.52
N VAL A 45 10.02 -9.61 11.75
CA VAL A 45 8.81 -9.93 11.00
C VAL A 45 8.17 -8.63 10.49
N ALA A 46 7.93 -8.56 9.18
CA ALA A 46 7.20 -7.47 8.56
C ALA A 46 5.76 -7.87 8.30
N HIS A 47 4.81 -7.09 8.79
CA HIS A 47 3.38 -7.23 8.54
C HIS A 47 2.97 -6.26 7.43
N PHE A 48 2.23 -6.75 6.47
CA PHE A 48 1.73 -5.93 5.39
C PHE A 48 0.39 -5.28 5.72
N ALA A 49 0.13 -4.10 5.17
CA ALA A 49 -1.20 -3.54 5.11
C ALA A 49 -2.11 -4.44 4.26
N PRO A 50 -3.45 -4.37 4.40
CA PRO A 50 -4.37 -5.13 3.56
C PRO A 50 -4.01 -5.00 2.08
N ASN A 51 -3.85 -6.13 1.41
CA ASN A 51 -3.41 -6.19 0.01
C ASN A 51 -3.96 -7.45 -0.68
N PRO A 52 -4.01 -7.51 -2.02
CA PRO A 52 -4.57 -8.65 -2.75
C PRO A 52 -3.62 -9.85 -2.87
N TYR A 53 -2.39 -9.77 -2.35
CA TYR A 53 -1.35 -10.76 -2.60
C TYR A 53 -1.20 -11.78 -1.46
N THR A 54 -1.25 -11.31 -0.22
CA THR A 54 -1.00 -12.16 0.95
C THR A 54 -1.50 -11.53 2.25
N ASP A 55 -2.01 -12.39 3.13
CA ASP A 55 -2.30 -12.04 4.53
C ASP A 55 -1.16 -12.49 5.47
N LEU A 56 -0.12 -13.15 4.91
CA LEU A 56 0.97 -13.70 5.70
C LEU A 56 2.09 -12.67 5.88
N PRO A 57 2.74 -12.64 7.05
CA PRO A 57 3.89 -11.78 7.29
C PRO A 57 5.14 -12.29 6.58
N LEU A 58 6.10 -11.38 6.35
CA LEU A 58 7.41 -11.69 5.76
C LEU A 58 8.49 -11.75 6.82
N ILE A 59 9.25 -12.84 6.85
CA ILE A 59 10.48 -12.92 7.64
C ILE A 59 11.57 -12.05 7.02
N LEU A 60 12.09 -11.13 7.81
CA LEU A 60 13.16 -10.22 7.42
C LEU A 60 14.54 -10.79 7.75
N ASN A 61 15.08 -11.59 6.84
CA ASN A 61 16.47 -12.03 6.93
C ASN A 61 17.45 -10.85 6.85
N ALA A 62 18.73 -11.11 7.09
CA ALA A 62 19.78 -10.08 7.10
C ALA A 62 19.83 -9.27 5.79
N THR A 63 19.58 -9.89 4.64
CA THR A 63 19.56 -9.22 3.34
C THR A 63 18.39 -8.24 3.23
N ASN A 64 17.18 -8.67 3.60
CA ASN A 64 15.99 -7.82 3.58
C ASN A 64 16.14 -6.63 4.54
N ARG A 65 16.67 -6.86 5.74
CA ARG A 65 16.93 -5.78 6.73
C ARG A 65 17.93 -4.75 6.20
N LYS A 66 19.06 -5.18 5.62
CA LYS A 66 20.04 -4.28 5.01
C LYS A 66 19.45 -3.44 3.87
N ARG A 67 18.55 -4.03 3.08
CA ARG A 67 17.86 -3.31 1.98
C ARG A 67 16.90 -2.26 2.51
N LEU A 68 16.14 -2.58 3.56
CA LEU A 68 15.25 -1.62 4.22
C LEU A 68 16.02 -0.42 4.78
N VAL A 69 17.11 -0.64 5.53
CA VAL A 69 17.96 0.44 6.05
C VAL A 69 18.52 1.31 4.92
N LYS A 70 18.95 0.69 3.81
CA LYS A 70 19.45 1.45 2.66
C LYS A 70 18.36 2.26 1.96
N MET A 71 17.14 1.73 1.90
CA MET A 71 15.99 2.37 1.24
C MET A 71 15.39 3.49 2.09
N TYR A 72 15.45 3.34 3.40
CA TYR A 72 14.88 4.24 4.39
C TYR A 72 15.95 4.67 5.43
N PRO A 73 16.91 5.50 5.05
CA PRO A 73 18.03 5.89 5.92
C PRO A 73 17.57 6.62 7.20
N ASP A 74 16.42 7.29 7.15
CA ASP A 74 15.84 8.02 8.29
C ASP A 74 15.44 7.12 9.46
N CYS A 75 15.45 5.79 9.27
CA CYS A 75 15.25 4.86 10.39
C CYS A 75 16.47 4.70 11.30
N ASP A 76 17.61 5.34 11.01
CA ASP A 76 18.86 5.26 11.77
C ASP A 76 19.32 3.82 12.06
N GLY A 77 19.04 2.89 11.16
CA GLY A 77 19.30 1.47 11.32
C GLY A 77 18.28 0.69 12.16
N TYR A 78 17.32 1.36 12.78
CA TYR A 78 16.24 0.75 13.58
C TYR A 78 14.99 0.47 12.72
N ILE A 79 15.00 -0.66 12.03
CA ILE A 79 13.90 -1.03 11.11
C ILE A 79 12.53 -1.12 11.80
N ALA A 80 12.46 -1.30 13.11
CA ALA A 80 11.21 -1.27 13.87
C ALA A 80 10.47 0.08 13.83
N ARG A 81 11.17 1.15 13.44
CA ARG A 81 10.58 2.49 13.25
C ARG A 81 9.87 2.63 11.90
N LEU A 82 10.04 1.66 11.01
CA LEU A 82 9.43 1.71 9.68
C LEU A 82 7.97 1.28 9.75
N GLU A 83 7.09 2.23 9.53
CA GLU A 83 5.65 2.02 9.47
C GLU A 83 5.09 2.61 8.18
N ASN A 84 4.14 1.90 7.60
CA ASN A 84 3.44 2.30 6.36
C ASN A 84 4.40 2.61 5.18
N VAL A 85 5.51 1.87 5.10
CA VAL A 85 6.51 2.08 4.05
C VAL A 85 6.29 1.15 2.85
N PRO A 86 6.35 1.70 1.62
CA PRO A 86 6.20 0.89 0.42
C PRO A 86 7.48 0.12 0.11
N VAL A 87 7.33 -1.14 -0.30
CA VAL A 87 8.43 -1.96 -0.81
C VAL A 87 8.01 -2.69 -2.09
N ARG A 88 8.99 -3.10 -2.87
CA ARG A 88 8.82 -4.03 -3.98
C ARG A 88 9.30 -5.40 -3.55
N LEU A 89 8.54 -6.45 -3.85
CA LEU A 89 8.95 -7.83 -3.58
C LEU A 89 9.34 -8.53 -4.88
N THR A 90 10.44 -9.27 -4.81
CA THR A 90 10.99 -10.03 -5.93
C THR A 90 11.47 -11.40 -5.49
N LYS A 91 11.63 -12.33 -6.42
CA LYS A 91 12.33 -13.59 -6.17
C LYS A 91 13.80 -13.45 -6.55
N GLU A 92 14.66 -13.97 -5.70
CA GLU A 92 16.10 -14.07 -6.00
C GLU A 92 16.60 -15.46 -5.68
N ARG A 93 17.58 -15.91 -6.44
CA ARG A 93 18.28 -17.15 -6.09
C ARG A 93 19.02 -16.97 -4.77
N THR A 94 18.88 -17.92 -3.91
CA THR A 94 19.54 -17.98 -2.61
C THR A 94 20.05 -19.39 -2.37
N ARG A 95 21.05 -19.50 -1.52
CA ARG A 95 21.56 -20.82 -1.12
C ARG A 95 20.57 -21.46 -0.17
N ASP A 96 20.20 -22.69 -0.44
CA ASP A 96 19.47 -23.51 0.52
C ASP A 96 20.37 -23.85 1.70
N VAL A 97 19.91 -23.54 2.91
CA VAL A 97 20.70 -23.78 4.13
C VAL A 97 20.70 -25.26 4.50
N GLN A 98 19.71 -26.04 4.02
CA GLN A 98 19.58 -27.46 4.37
C GLN A 98 20.41 -28.36 3.44
N ASP A 99 20.27 -28.15 2.12
CA ASP A 99 20.85 -29.05 1.13
C ASP A 99 22.09 -28.45 0.45
N GLY A 100 22.43 -27.19 0.76
CA GLY A 100 23.54 -26.46 0.13
C GLY A 100 23.32 -26.12 -1.34
N GLY A 101 22.16 -26.48 -1.90
CA GLY A 101 21.75 -26.18 -3.25
C GLY A 101 21.27 -24.73 -3.43
N GLU A 102 20.85 -24.41 -4.65
CA GLU A 102 20.20 -23.12 -4.94
C GLU A 102 18.68 -23.26 -4.84
N THR A 103 18.05 -22.32 -4.20
CA THR A 103 16.59 -22.20 -4.14
C THR A 103 16.15 -20.76 -4.43
N TRP A 104 14.83 -20.56 -4.61
CA TRP A 104 14.28 -19.24 -4.76
C TRP A 104 13.79 -18.71 -3.41
N GLY A 105 14.22 -17.51 -3.05
CA GLY A 105 13.77 -16.83 -1.85
C GLY A 105 13.05 -15.52 -2.17
N LEU A 106 11.99 -15.22 -1.41
CA LEU A 106 11.32 -13.92 -1.48
C LEU A 106 12.21 -12.85 -0.86
N ARG A 107 12.38 -11.75 -1.57
CA ARG A 107 13.26 -10.64 -1.17
C ARG A 107 12.57 -9.30 -1.36
N ILE A 108 12.90 -8.36 -0.50
CA ILE A 108 12.68 -6.95 -0.78
C ILE A 108 13.64 -6.57 -1.89
N SER A 109 13.15 -6.00 -2.97
CA SER A 109 13.95 -5.63 -4.14
C SER A 109 14.99 -4.55 -3.77
N LYS A 110 16.09 -4.52 -4.51
CA LYS A 110 17.03 -3.39 -4.49
C LYS A 110 16.50 -2.17 -5.23
N MET A 111 15.56 -2.40 -6.16
CA MET A 111 14.88 -1.33 -6.87
C MET A 111 13.82 -0.70 -5.94
N PRO A 112 13.64 0.62 -5.99
CA PRO A 112 12.57 1.24 -5.26
C PRO A 112 11.23 0.62 -5.67
N PRO A 113 10.22 0.63 -4.77
CA PRO A 113 8.87 0.28 -5.16
C PRO A 113 8.44 1.19 -6.30
N ALA A 114 7.63 0.68 -7.22
CA ALA A 114 6.96 1.55 -8.16
C ALA A 114 6.36 2.70 -7.33
N GLU A 115 6.65 3.94 -7.71
CA GLU A 115 5.90 5.06 -7.15
C GLU A 115 4.45 4.61 -7.21
N ALA A 116 3.70 4.77 -6.10
CA ALA A 116 2.27 4.67 -6.21
C ALA A 116 2.01 5.46 -7.48
N ALA A 117 1.54 4.78 -8.54
CA ALA A 117 0.90 5.54 -9.58
C ALA A 117 0.20 6.58 -8.74
N LYS A 118 0.69 7.83 -8.81
CA LYS A 118 -0.05 8.88 -8.17
C LYS A 118 -1.45 8.53 -8.61
N THR A 119 -2.19 7.78 -7.78
CA THR A 119 -3.53 8.16 -7.62
C THR A 119 -3.26 9.61 -7.29
N GLU A 120 -3.21 10.42 -8.35
CA GLU A 120 -3.76 11.71 -8.20
C GLU A 120 -5.09 11.38 -7.54
N GLN A 121 -5.12 11.34 -6.23
CA GLN A 121 -6.04 12.23 -5.61
C GLN A 121 -5.66 13.53 -6.29
N LYS A 122 -6.19 13.76 -7.49
CA LYS A 122 -6.50 15.07 -7.98
C LYS A 122 -7.06 15.67 -6.74
N GLN A 123 -6.26 16.55 -6.09
CA GLN A 123 -6.78 17.30 -4.96
C GLN A 123 -8.04 17.87 -5.56
N ARG A 124 -9.15 17.21 -5.28
CA ARG A 124 -10.43 17.60 -5.85
C ARG A 124 -10.53 19.03 -5.40
N LYS A 125 -10.65 19.93 -6.36
CA LYS A 125 -10.73 21.33 -6.02
C LYS A 125 -11.90 21.43 -5.06
N VAL A 126 -11.69 22.00 -3.90
CA VAL A 126 -12.71 22.18 -2.88
C VAL A 126 -13.61 23.31 -3.33
N ILE A 127 -14.91 23.06 -3.46
CA ILE A 127 -15.91 24.08 -3.71
C ILE A 127 -16.12 24.82 -2.39
N LYS A 128 -15.79 26.09 -2.41
CA LYS A 128 -16.05 27.03 -1.32
C LYS A 128 -17.30 27.86 -1.66
N GLU A 129 -17.84 28.52 -0.64
CA GLU A 129 -19.02 29.38 -0.80
C GLU A 129 -18.88 30.40 -1.94
N GLU A 130 -17.69 31.00 -2.08
CA GLU A 130 -17.33 31.97 -3.13
C GLU A 130 -17.35 31.40 -4.56
N ASN A 131 -17.33 30.06 -4.71
CA ASN A 131 -17.25 29.39 -6.00
C ASN A 131 -18.55 28.69 -6.42
N ILE A 132 -19.61 28.77 -5.61
CA ILE A 132 -20.86 28.04 -5.85
C ILE A 132 -21.45 28.41 -7.21
N ASP A 133 -21.62 29.70 -7.51
CA ASP A 133 -22.24 30.16 -8.74
C ASP A 133 -21.50 29.69 -9.99
N ALA A 134 -20.17 29.76 -9.97
CA ALA A 134 -19.33 29.32 -11.09
C ALA A 134 -19.44 27.81 -11.34
N ILE A 135 -19.53 27.01 -10.26
CA ILE A 135 -19.68 25.57 -10.34
C ILE A 135 -21.08 25.18 -10.81
N VAL A 136 -22.11 25.86 -10.32
CA VAL A 136 -23.49 25.63 -10.75
C VAL A 136 -23.64 25.95 -12.23
N GLU A 137 -23.14 27.09 -12.71
CA GLU A 137 -23.16 27.46 -14.13
C GLU A 137 -22.42 26.43 -14.98
N TRP A 138 -21.25 25.98 -14.55
CA TRP A 138 -20.47 24.95 -15.24
C TRP A 138 -21.22 23.61 -15.28
N ALA A 139 -21.81 23.17 -14.15
CA ALA A 139 -22.56 21.93 -14.08
C ALA A 139 -23.80 21.95 -14.98
N ARG A 140 -24.55 23.06 -15.00
CA ARG A 140 -25.70 23.27 -15.90
C ARG A 140 -25.31 23.17 -17.38
N LYS A 141 -24.23 23.84 -17.80
CA LYS A 141 -23.71 23.75 -19.17
C LYS A 141 -23.33 22.32 -19.59
N LYS A 142 -22.99 21.47 -18.62
CA LYS A 142 -22.61 20.08 -18.85
C LYS A 142 -23.75 19.07 -18.63
N GLY A 143 -24.89 19.53 -18.10
CA GLY A 143 -26.00 18.64 -17.71
C GLY A 143 -25.64 17.71 -16.54
N TYR A 144 -24.81 18.18 -15.61
CA TYR A 144 -24.34 17.40 -14.47
C TYR A 144 -25.28 17.58 -13.28
N THR A 145 -25.53 16.46 -12.60
CA THR A 145 -26.19 16.43 -11.29
C THR A 145 -25.16 16.71 -10.18
N VAL A 146 -25.64 16.98 -8.96
CA VAL A 146 -24.77 17.16 -7.80
C VAL A 146 -23.84 15.97 -7.54
N ASP A 147 -24.32 14.74 -7.78
CA ASP A 147 -23.50 13.54 -7.63
C ASP A 147 -22.34 13.53 -8.63
N LYS A 148 -22.59 13.98 -9.85
CA LYS A 148 -21.54 14.09 -10.87
C LYS A 148 -20.53 15.19 -10.56
N VAL A 149 -20.97 16.27 -9.92
CA VAL A 149 -20.09 17.32 -9.39
C VAL A 149 -19.25 16.75 -8.24
N ALA A 150 -19.82 15.96 -7.34
CA ALA A 150 -19.13 15.32 -6.23
C ALA A 150 -18.09 14.26 -6.64
N GLU A 151 -18.17 13.71 -7.87
CA GLU A 151 -17.09 12.87 -8.44
C GLU A 151 -15.84 13.66 -8.77
N THR A 152 -15.95 14.96 -9.03
CA THR A 152 -14.87 15.82 -9.53
C THR A 152 -14.34 16.78 -8.48
N TYR A 153 -15.21 17.23 -7.57
CA TYR A 153 -14.93 18.24 -6.55
C TYR A 153 -15.29 17.71 -5.16
N ASP A 154 -14.58 18.20 -4.15
CA ASP A 154 -14.99 18.07 -2.76
C ASP A 154 -15.75 19.34 -2.33
N PHE A 155 -16.64 19.25 -1.35
CA PHE A 155 -17.33 20.39 -0.78
C PHE A 155 -16.66 20.77 0.53
N GLU A 156 -16.48 22.09 0.77
CA GLU A 156 -15.85 22.58 1.99
C GLU A 156 -16.63 22.14 3.25
N ASN A 157 -17.96 22.12 3.15
CA ASN A 157 -18.86 21.66 4.20
C ASN A 157 -20.23 21.28 3.62
N ASP A 158 -21.12 20.76 4.47
CA ASP A 158 -22.46 20.34 4.06
C ASP A 158 -23.35 21.51 3.61
N THR A 159 -23.14 22.71 4.12
CA THR A 159 -23.88 23.92 3.71
C THR A 159 -23.59 24.25 2.25
N VAL A 160 -22.32 24.22 1.83
CA VAL A 160 -21.90 24.44 0.44
C VAL A 160 -22.47 23.35 -0.46
N ARG A 161 -22.45 22.09 -0.01
CA ARG A 161 -23.04 20.97 -0.76
C ARG A 161 -24.54 21.17 -0.97
N GLN A 162 -25.25 21.56 0.09
CA GLN A 162 -26.70 21.81 0.03
C GLN A 162 -27.01 22.96 -0.94
N ALA A 163 -26.28 24.08 -0.86
CA ALA A 163 -26.46 25.23 -1.74
C ALA A 163 -26.28 24.87 -3.24
N VAL A 164 -25.26 24.06 -3.57
CA VAL A 164 -25.07 23.55 -4.94
C VAL A 164 -26.20 22.61 -5.36
N THR A 165 -26.69 21.77 -4.43
CA THR A 165 -27.81 20.86 -4.68
C THR A 165 -29.10 21.64 -4.99
N ASP A 166 -29.45 22.59 -4.14
CA ASP A 166 -30.64 23.38 -4.28
C ASP A 166 -30.63 24.18 -5.61
N ALA A 167 -29.50 24.82 -5.89
CA ALA A 167 -29.31 25.55 -7.15
C ALA A 167 -29.40 24.70 -8.42
N LEU A 168 -29.00 23.42 -8.36
CA LEU A 168 -29.09 22.51 -9.50
C LEU A 168 -30.47 21.86 -9.65
N VAL A 169 -31.27 21.80 -8.57
CA VAL A 169 -32.62 21.21 -8.57
C VAL A 169 -33.68 22.25 -8.98
N GLU A 170 -33.51 23.54 -8.65
CA GLU A 170 -34.48 24.58 -8.97
C GLU A 170 -34.78 24.77 -10.47
N ASP A 171 -33.90 24.24 -11.36
CA ASP A 171 -34.04 24.38 -12.82
C ASP A 171 -34.42 23.08 -13.55
N LEU A 172 -34.90 22.07 -12.85
CA LEU A 172 -35.45 20.87 -13.52
C LEU A 172 -36.91 21.17 -13.89
N PRO A 173 -37.28 21.10 -15.21
CA PRO A 173 -38.64 21.40 -15.67
C PRO A 173 -39.62 20.35 -15.18
#